data_cb7e54db8184b3255c929edeaa0d35d8
#
_entry.id   cb7e54db8184b3255c929edeaa0d35d8
#
_cell.length_a   1.000
_cell.length_b   1.000
_cell.length_c   1.000
_cell.angle_alpha   90.00
_cell.angle_beta   90.00
_cell.angle_gamma   90.00
#
_symmetry.space_group_name_H-M   'P 1'
#
loop_
_entity.id
_entity.type
_entity.pdbx_description
1 polymer ?
#
loop_
_entity_poly.entity_id
_entity_poly.type
_entity_poly.pdbx_seq_one_letter_code
_entity_poly.pdbx_strand_id
1 'polypeptide(L)'
;MKYLLILLFLGGSLTIFAQTNIDGNWKGTRETPNGTFEVNYTFKVDGKTLTGKLKAQFGEVPLDNGKIDSNKISYSITFNGTTVDSTGEILNENEILIKNQFGEMKLTRVKS
;
A
#
# COMPACT_ATOMS: atom_id res chain seq x y z
N MET A 1 -34.29 9.92 -29.03
CA MET A 1 -34.09 9.63 -28.73
C MET A 1 -33.94 9.12 -27.98
N LYS A 2 -34.10 9.11 -27.54
CA LYS A 2 -33.92 8.63 -26.69
C LYS A 2 -32.93 8.03 -26.40
N TYR A 3 -32.43 7.80 -26.75
CA TYR A 3 -31.47 7.11 -26.53
C TYR A 3 -30.43 7.67 -26.07
N LEU A 4 -30.39 8.45 -26.08
CA LEU A 4 -29.44 8.97 -25.56
C LEU A 4 -29.28 9.01 -24.32
N LEU A 5 -29.95 9.09 -23.91
CA LEU A 5 -29.88 9.17 -22.66
C LEU A 5 -29.22 8.23 -22.10
N ILE A 6 -29.20 7.47 -22.48
CA ILE A 6 -28.70 6.48 -22.01
C ILE A 6 -27.42 6.56 -21.78
N LEU A 7 -26.93 6.93 -22.46
CA LEU A 7 -25.66 6.89 -22.26
C LEU A 7 -25.24 7.49 -21.23
N LEU A 8 -25.69 8.12 -20.91
CA LEU A 8 -25.22 8.62 -19.89
C LEU A 8 -25.14 7.99 -18.87
N PHE A 9 -25.58 7.53 -18.76
CA PHE A 9 -25.43 6.96 -17.74
C PHE A 9 -24.54 6.25 -17.58
N LEU A 10 -24.28 6.02 -18.08
CA LEU A 10 -23.45 5.27 -17.93
C LEU A 10 -22.42 5.82 -17.70
N GLY A 11 -22.37 6.49 -17.91
CA GLY A 11 -21.29 6.90 -17.78
C GLY A 11 -20.92 7.06 -16.58
N GLY A 12 -21.35 7.55 -16.06
CA GLY A 12 -20.93 7.79 -14.92
C GLY A 12 -20.38 6.85 -14.33
N SER A 13 -20.67 6.31 -14.16
CA SER A 13 -20.41 5.44 -13.49
C SER A 13 -19.24 5.09 -13.37
N LEU A 14 -18.69 5.08 -13.72
CA LEU A 14 -17.63 4.59 -13.63
C LEU A 14 -16.64 5.14 -13.02
N THR A 15 -16.57 5.99 -13.04
CA THR A 15 -15.59 6.59 -12.54
C THR A 15 -15.42 6.34 -11.24
N ILE A 16 -16.25 5.84 -10.76
CA ILE A 16 -16.26 5.47 -9.60
C ILE A 16 -15.08 4.97 -9.08
N PHE A 17 -14.27 4.52 -9.66
CA PHE A 17 -13.23 3.95 -9.09
C PHE A 17 -12.04 4.71 -9.00
N ALA A 18 -12.04 5.87 -8.60
CA ALA A 18 -10.87 6.58 -8.27
C ALA A 18 -10.12 5.74 -7.29
N GLN A 19 -8.93 5.42 -7.62
CA GLN A 19 -8.10 4.65 -6.73
C GLN A 19 -7.65 5.52 -5.56
N THR A 20 -7.65 4.97 -4.37
CA THR A 20 -7.18 5.70 -3.20
C THR A 20 -5.70 6.04 -3.38
N ASN A 21 -5.36 7.29 -3.14
CA ASN A 21 -3.97 7.73 -3.26
C ASN A 21 -3.23 7.39 -1.99
N ILE A 22 -2.22 6.56 -2.10
CA ILE A 22 -1.45 6.17 -0.93
C ILE A 22 -0.05 6.79 -0.92
N ASP A 23 0.22 7.77 -1.78
CA ASP A 23 1.52 8.45 -1.74
C ASP A 23 1.71 9.08 -0.37
N GLY A 24 2.91 8.97 0.16
CA GLY A 24 3.22 9.59 1.43
C GLY A 24 3.86 8.64 2.41
N ASN A 25 3.81 9.01 3.66
CA ASN A 25 4.46 8.25 4.73
C ASN A 25 3.44 7.49 5.56
N TRP A 26 3.83 6.28 5.95
CA TRP A 26 2.96 5.38 6.69
C TRP A 26 3.74 4.75 7.83
N LYS A 27 3.06 4.46 8.92
CA LYS A 27 3.68 3.88 10.07
C LYS A 27 2.98 2.62 10.49
N GLY A 28 3.73 1.59 10.82
CA GLY A 28 3.18 0.35 11.34
C GLY A 28 3.92 -0.06 12.58
N THR A 29 3.27 -0.84 13.42
CA THR A 29 3.90 -1.38 14.60
C THR A 29 3.65 -2.87 14.65
N ARG A 30 4.60 -3.58 15.18
CA ARG A 30 4.48 -5.02 15.38
C ARG A 30 4.94 -5.33 16.78
N GLU A 31 4.13 -6.06 17.52
CA GLU A 31 4.51 -6.45 18.86
C GLU A 31 5.21 -7.79 18.81
N THR A 32 6.29 -7.90 19.51
CA THR A 32 7.06 -9.14 19.58
C THR A 32 7.39 -9.40 21.03
N PRO A 33 7.85 -10.59 21.35
CA PRO A 33 8.27 -10.89 22.73
C PRO A 33 9.37 -9.95 23.24
N ASN A 34 10.12 -9.35 22.33
CA ASN A 34 11.17 -8.45 22.71
C ASN A 34 10.75 -6.99 22.71
N GLY A 35 9.47 -6.73 22.59
CA GLY A 35 8.96 -5.36 22.60
C GLY A 35 8.25 -5.00 21.30
N THR A 36 7.97 -3.75 21.13
CA THR A 36 7.25 -3.24 19.98
C THR A 36 8.24 -2.70 18.95
N PHE A 37 8.10 -3.15 17.69
CA PHE A 37 8.88 -2.59 16.61
C PHE A 37 8.03 -1.63 15.84
N GLU A 38 8.62 -0.52 15.45
CA GLU A 38 7.93 0.45 14.62
C GLU A 38 8.63 0.49 13.28
N VAL A 39 7.86 0.50 12.21
CA VAL A 39 8.41 0.63 10.88
C VAL A 39 7.72 1.78 10.18
N ASN A 40 8.43 2.40 9.27
CA ASN A 40 7.89 3.50 8.48
C ASN A 40 8.07 3.17 7.02
N TYR A 41 7.00 3.36 6.26
CA TYR A 41 7.05 3.17 4.82
C TYR A 41 6.85 4.51 4.16
N THR A 42 7.51 4.68 3.02
CA THR A 42 7.20 5.78 2.13
C THR A 42 6.74 5.15 0.83
N PHE A 43 5.58 5.52 0.35
CA PHE A 43 5.01 4.96 -0.89
C PHE A 43 4.86 6.05 -1.93
N LYS A 44 5.08 5.66 -3.17
CA LYS A 44 4.80 6.52 -4.30
C LYS A 44 4.26 5.66 -5.42
N VAL A 45 3.14 6.07 -6.00
CA VAL A 45 2.47 5.32 -7.04
C VAL A 45 2.64 6.04 -8.36
N ASP A 46 2.96 5.27 -9.40
CA ASP A 46 3.07 5.80 -10.73
C ASP A 46 2.37 4.77 -11.63
N GLY A 47 1.14 5.04 -12.00
CA GLY A 47 0.34 4.07 -12.75
C GLY A 47 0.06 2.85 -11.90
N LYS A 48 0.55 1.71 -12.29
CA LYS A 48 0.40 0.48 -11.54
C LYS A 48 1.69 0.07 -10.84
N THR A 49 2.68 0.93 -10.86
CA THR A 49 3.95 0.65 -10.21
C THR A 49 3.97 1.32 -8.84
N LEU A 50 4.35 0.57 -7.85
CA LEU A 50 4.50 1.07 -6.49
C LEU A 50 5.98 1.12 -6.19
N THR A 51 6.48 2.29 -5.79
CA THR A 51 7.86 2.43 -5.36
C THR A 51 7.88 2.97 -3.95
N GLY A 52 9.01 2.91 -3.32
CA GLY A 52 9.14 3.45 -1.99
C GLY A 52 10.23 2.75 -1.22
N LYS A 53 10.16 2.90 0.09
CA LYS A 53 11.16 2.29 0.95
C LYS A 53 10.59 2.01 2.32
N LEU A 54 11.22 1.09 3.00
CA LEU A 54 10.91 0.74 4.37
C LEU A 54 12.05 1.22 5.25
N LYS A 55 11.72 1.93 6.33
CA LYS A 55 12.70 2.38 7.28
C LYS A 55 12.37 1.74 8.61
N ALA A 56 13.34 1.10 9.20
CA ALA A 56 13.19 0.44 10.49
C ALA A 56 14.47 0.64 11.28
N GLN A 57 14.57 -0.01 12.43
CA GLN A 57 15.75 0.15 13.27
C GLN A 57 17.03 -0.26 12.55
N PHE A 58 16.93 -1.22 11.64
CA PHE A 58 18.11 -1.69 10.94
C PHE A 58 18.53 -0.77 9.78
N GLY A 59 17.74 0.26 9.47
CA GLY A 59 18.07 1.16 8.37
C GLY A 59 16.96 1.22 7.36
N GLU A 60 17.29 1.67 6.15
CA GLU A 60 16.30 1.81 5.07
C GLU A 60 16.60 0.81 3.98
N VAL A 61 15.54 0.22 3.42
CA VAL A 61 15.67 -0.64 2.27
C VAL A 61 14.59 -0.25 1.27
N PRO A 62 14.88 -0.32 -0.02
CA PRO A 62 13.88 0.01 -1.03
C PRO A 62 12.89 -1.13 -1.19
N LEU A 63 11.71 -0.80 -1.69
CA LEU A 63 10.76 -1.81 -2.09
C LEU A 63 11.13 -2.31 -3.48
N ASP A 64 11.03 -3.61 -3.70
CA ASP A 64 11.32 -4.20 -4.99
C ASP A 64 10.04 -4.74 -5.59
N ASN A 65 9.93 -4.69 -6.90
CA ASN A 65 8.81 -5.27 -7.62
C ASN A 65 7.44 -4.78 -7.13
N GLY A 66 7.38 -3.52 -6.75
CA GLY A 66 6.13 -2.97 -6.22
C GLY A 66 5.06 -2.79 -7.27
N LYS A 67 3.86 -3.21 -6.94
CA LYS A 67 2.71 -3.10 -7.82
C LYS A 67 1.49 -2.69 -7.03
N ILE A 68 0.58 -2.00 -7.70
CA ILE A 68 -0.68 -1.64 -7.10
C ILE A 68 -1.78 -1.90 -8.13
N ASP A 69 -2.86 -2.52 -7.70
CA ASP A 69 -3.97 -2.84 -8.57
C ASP A 69 -5.24 -2.70 -7.73
N SER A 70 -6.04 -1.71 -8.02
CA SER A 70 -7.23 -1.38 -7.24
C SER A 70 -6.85 -1.13 -5.79
N ASN A 71 -7.34 -1.90 -4.87
CA ASN A 71 -7.04 -1.72 -3.46
C ASN A 71 -5.97 -2.70 -2.96
N LYS A 72 -5.22 -3.33 -3.86
CA LYS A 72 -4.20 -4.29 -3.46
C LYS A 72 -2.83 -3.84 -3.88
N ILE A 73 -1.86 -4.04 -3.00
CA ILE A 73 -0.47 -3.75 -3.31
C ILE A 73 0.36 -5.00 -3.04
N SER A 74 1.49 -5.10 -3.71
CA SER A 74 2.43 -6.16 -3.47
C SER A 74 3.84 -5.61 -3.66
N TYR A 75 4.79 -6.14 -2.92
CA TYR A 75 6.17 -5.73 -3.04
C TYR A 75 7.04 -6.76 -2.34
N SER A 76 8.34 -6.64 -2.55
CA SER A 76 9.32 -7.48 -1.87
C SER A 76 10.34 -6.60 -1.18
N ILE A 77 10.88 -7.07 -0.10
CA ILE A 77 11.96 -6.41 0.63
C ILE A 77 13.08 -7.42 0.76
N THR A 78 14.29 -7.03 0.39
CA THR A 78 15.46 -7.88 0.55
C THR A 78 16.41 -7.22 1.56
N PHE A 79 16.76 -7.96 2.59
CA PHE A 79 17.65 -7.45 3.60
C PHE A 79 18.54 -8.60 4.08
N ASN A 80 19.84 -8.38 4.08
CA ASN A 80 20.81 -9.39 4.48
C ASN A 80 20.65 -10.71 3.72
N GLY A 81 20.35 -10.59 2.42
CA GLY A 81 20.25 -11.79 1.58
C GLY A 81 18.92 -12.51 1.70
N THR A 82 18.00 -12.01 2.50
CA THR A 82 16.68 -12.64 2.65
C THR A 82 15.64 -11.75 1.99
N THR A 83 14.79 -12.36 1.18
CA THR A 83 13.71 -11.64 0.51
C THR A 83 12.39 -12.01 1.13
N VAL A 84 11.60 -11.02 1.48
CA VAL A 84 10.28 -11.22 2.03
C VAL A 84 9.27 -10.60 1.08
N ASP A 85 8.33 -11.42 0.61
CA ASP A 85 7.26 -10.93 -0.24
C ASP A 85 6.09 -10.53 0.63
N SER A 86 5.52 -9.38 0.36
CA SER A 86 4.40 -8.86 1.13
C SER A 86 3.28 -8.45 0.21
N THR A 87 2.06 -8.55 0.72
CA THR A 87 0.90 -8.03 0.03
C THR A 87 0.18 -7.09 0.98
N GLY A 88 -0.56 -6.16 0.43
CA GLY A 88 -1.31 -5.24 1.25
C GLY A 88 -2.69 -5.00 0.69
N GLU A 89 -3.60 -4.66 1.58
CA GLU A 89 -4.94 -4.30 1.19
C GLU A 89 -5.20 -2.89 1.70
N ILE A 90 -5.60 -2.00 0.80
CA ILE A 90 -5.90 -0.63 1.16
C ILE A 90 -7.30 -0.63 1.72
N LEU A 91 -7.44 -0.39 3.02
CA LEU A 91 -8.73 -0.42 3.69
C LEU A 91 -9.47 0.90 3.51
N ASN A 92 -8.74 1.98 3.57
CA ASN A 92 -9.28 3.32 3.34
C ASN A 92 -8.10 4.26 3.15
N GLU A 93 -8.33 5.55 3.05
CA GLU A 93 -7.22 6.47 2.75
C GLU A 93 -6.20 6.57 3.86
N ASN A 94 -6.49 6.06 5.03
CA ASN A 94 -5.57 6.18 6.16
C ASN A 94 -5.10 4.86 6.72
N GLU A 95 -5.51 3.74 6.13
CA GLU A 95 -5.17 2.42 6.66
C GLU A 95 -4.87 1.42 5.57
N ILE A 96 -3.80 0.68 5.73
CA ILE A 96 -3.42 -0.41 4.83
C ILE A 96 -3.08 -1.61 5.70
N LEU A 97 -3.57 -2.79 5.34
CA LEU A 97 -3.24 -4.01 6.05
C LEU A 97 -2.19 -4.77 5.26
N ILE A 98 -1.03 -4.98 5.84
CA ILE A 98 0.07 -5.70 5.20
C ILE A 98 0.11 -7.11 5.72
N LYS A 99 0.33 -8.07 4.83
CA LYS A 99 0.45 -9.47 5.18
C LYS A 99 1.70 -10.06 4.56
N ASN A 100 2.41 -10.85 5.32
CA ASN A 100 3.56 -11.59 4.82
C ASN A 100 3.77 -12.81 5.72
N GLN A 101 4.88 -13.50 5.52
CA GLN A 101 5.14 -14.73 6.27
C GLN A 101 5.28 -14.52 7.77
N PHE A 102 5.46 -13.29 8.21
CA PHE A 102 5.59 -13.01 9.63
C PHE A 102 4.27 -12.59 10.25
N GLY A 103 3.20 -12.52 9.48
CA GLY A 103 1.88 -12.17 10.00
C GLY A 103 1.32 -10.93 9.36
N GLU A 104 0.49 -10.23 10.08
CA GLU A 104 -0.21 -9.05 9.58
C GLU A 104 0.21 -7.82 10.35
N MET A 105 0.21 -6.69 9.67
CA MET A 105 0.51 -5.43 10.30
C MET A 105 -0.32 -4.34 9.65
N LYS A 106 -0.97 -3.51 10.45
CA LYS A 106 -1.73 -2.41 9.91
C LYS A 106 -0.84 -1.18 9.84
N LEU A 107 -0.86 -0.53 8.69
CA LEU A 107 -0.16 0.74 8.52
C LEU A 107 -1.17 1.86 8.64
N THR A 108 -0.76 2.93 9.27
CA THR A 108 -1.58 4.11 9.42
C THR A 108 -0.85 5.28 8.77
N ARG A 109 -1.59 6.12 8.06
CA ARG A 109 -0.98 7.26 7.39
C ARG A 109 -0.42 8.24 8.41
N VAL A 110 0.79 8.70 8.16
CA VAL A 110 1.40 9.71 9.00
C VAL A 110 0.98 11.06 8.44
N LYS A 111 0.41 11.88 9.29
CA LYS A 111 -0.02 13.20 8.86
C LYS A 111 1.08 14.20 9.15
N SER A 112 1.30 15.08 8.22
CA SER A 112 2.34 16.10 8.41
C SER A 112 1.75 17.41 8.84
#